data_c91f701e4ed8137d56f6106b49a69514
#
_entry.id   c91f701e4ed8137d56f6106b49a69514
#
_cell.length_a   1.000
_cell.length_b   1.000
_cell.length_c   1.000
_cell.angle_alpha   90.00
_cell.angle_beta   90.00
_cell.angle_gamma   90.00
#
_symmetry.space_group_name_H-M   'P 1'
#
loop_
_entity.id
_entity.type
_entity.pdbx_description
1 polymer ?
#
loop_
_entity_poly.entity_id
_entity_poly.type
_entity_poly.pdbx_seq_one_letter_code
_entity_poly.pdbx_strand_id
1 'polypeptide(L)'
;MVDTCRKPLLEVCDLLDSKRVPVTSNKRIHGPYPYCGANGIQDYVNDYIFDDDLVLLAEDGGNFGSKDKPIAYRVSGKCWVNNHAHVLKPREGLNVDYLCYSLMYYDTKGLVNGATRKKLTQTAMKNIKIPILAYNEQLKIVKRIAVVSTLINNRKKELGLLDELVKSRLFSAVIQVEVA
;
A
#
# COMPACT_ATOMS: atom_id res chain seq x y z
N MET A 1 -5.27 28.85 -8.04
CA MET A 1 -4.97 27.43 -8.27
C MET A 1 -3.45 27.28 -8.28
N VAL A 2 -2.89 26.43 -7.44
CA VAL A 2 -1.45 26.15 -7.48
C VAL A 2 -1.23 25.36 -8.76
N ASP A 3 -0.46 25.92 -9.69
CA ASP A 3 -0.08 25.23 -10.92
C ASP A 3 0.81 24.05 -10.54
N THR A 4 0.21 22.87 -10.44
CA THR A 4 0.89 21.66 -9.93
C THR A 4 1.57 20.99 -11.12
N CYS A 5 2.86 21.20 -11.27
CA CYS A 5 3.66 20.50 -12.27
C CYS A 5 3.56 18.98 -12.01
N ARG A 6 3.01 18.23 -12.98
CA ARG A 6 2.99 16.76 -12.94
C ARG A 6 4.19 16.20 -13.67
N LYS A 7 4.95 15.32 -13.02
CA LYS A 7 6.09 14.64 -13.64
C LYS A 7 5.81 13.14 -13.81
N PRO A 8 6.35 12.52 -14.85
CA PRO A 8 6.36 11.06 -15.00
C PRO A 8 6.99 10.40 -13.76
N LEU A 9 6.39 9.31 -13.30
CA LEU A 9 6.80 8.59 -12.08
C LEU A 9 8.28 8.22 -12.11
N LEU A 10 8.77 7.71 -13.25
CA LEU A 10 10.16 7.26 -13.39
C LEU A 10 11.20 8.41 -13.55
N GLU A 11 10.75 9.65 -13.65
CA GLU A 11 11.66 10.81 -13.57
C GLU A 11 11.99 11.17 -12.12
N VAL A 12 11.12 10.80 -11.18
CA VAL A 12 11.21 11.20 -9.76
C VAL A 12 11.44 10.02 -8.81
N CYS A 13 11.50 8.81 -9.35
CA CYS A 13 11.78 7.58 -8.60
C CYS A 13 12.78 6.70 -9.35
N ASP A 14 13.58 5.97 -8.59
CA ASP A 14 14.36 4.85 -9.13
C ASP A 14 13.51 3.58 -9.08
N LEU A 15 13.49 2.84 -10.17
CA LEU A 15 12.82 1.54 -10.29
C LEU A 15 13.83 0.43 -9.98
N LEU A 16 13.59 -0.30 -8.89
CA LEU A 16 14.52 -1.33 -8.39
C LEU A 16 14.04 -2.76 -8.70
N ASP A 17 13.16 -2.93 -9.67
CA ASP A 17 12.55 -4.22 -10.03
C ASP A 17 13.55 -5.31 -10.40
N SER A 18 14.69 -4.94 -10.96
CA SER A 18 15.76 -5.88 -11.31
C SER A 18 16.40 -6.60 -10.12
N LYS A 19 16.23 -6.04 -8.91
CA LYS A 19 16.73 -6.63 -7.67
C LYS A 19 15.76 -7.63 -7.02
N ARG A 20 14.53 -7.72 -7.51
CA ARG A 20 13.51 -8.61 -6.94
C ARG A 20 13.86 -10.08 -7.20
N VAL A 21 13.63 -10.92 -6.19
CA VAL A 21 13.82 -12.37 -6.29
C VAL A 21 12.55 -13.08 -5.80
N PRO A 22 11.77 -13.70 -6.69
CA PRO A 22 10.62 -14.49 -6.27
C PRO A 22 11.05 -15.79 -5.61
N VAL A 23 10.49 -16.09 -4.44
CA VAL A 23 10.73 -17.35 -3.71
C VAL A 23 9.39 -18.04 -3.49
N THR A 24 9.27 -19.28 -3.93
CA THR A 24 8.06 -20.10 -3.71
C THR A 24 7.87 -20.40 -2.22
N SER A 25 6.63 -20.53 -1.77
CA SER A 25 6.31 -20.67 -0.35
C SER A 25 7.04 -21.82 0.34
N ASN A 26 7.21 -22.96 -0.35
CA ASN A 26 7.91 -24.13 0.16
C ASN A 26 9.44 -23.98 0.28
N LYS A 27 10.01 -22.92 -0.31
CA LYS A 27 11.45 -22.61 -0.24
C LYS A 27 11.75 -21.43 0.70
N ARG A 28 10.73 -20.82 1.28
CA ARG A 28 10.92 -19.72 2.24
C ARG A 28 11.32 -20.29 3.58
N ILE A 29 12.39 -19.77 4.14
CA ILE A 29 12.82 -20.06 5.50
C ILE A 29 12.24 -18.95 6.38
N HIS A 30 11.46 -19.30 7.39
CA HIS A 30 10.82 -18.33 8.29
C HIS A 30 11.85 -17.48 9.05
N GLY A 31 11.55 -16.20 9.26
CA GLY A 31 12.44 -15.26 9.94
C GLY A 31 11.78 -13.90 10.21
N PRO A 32 12.57 -12.87 10.55
CA PRO A 32 12.03 -11.59 11.01
C PRO A 32 11.67 -10.60 9.89
N TYR A 33 12.08 -10.84 8.64
CA TYR A 33 11.96 -9.85 7.58
C TYR A 33 10.68 -10.05 6.76
N PRO A 34 9.90 -8.99 6.47
CA PRO A 34 8.67 -9.11 5.70
C PRO A 34 8.96 -9.51 4.25
N TYR A 35 8.21 -10.51 3.76
CA TYR A 35 8.15 -10.91 2.36
C TYR A 35 6.94 -10.25 1.71
N CYS A 36 7.19 -9.30 0.82
CA CYS A 36 6.23 -8.36 0.28
C CYS A 36 5.76 -8.75 -1.13
N GLY A 37 4.47 -8.56 -1.41
CA GLY A 37 3.86 -8.79 -2.72
C GLY A 37 2.96 -7.63 -3.16
N ALA A 38 2.07 -7.88 -4.14
CA ALA A 38 1.22 -6.84 -4.74
C ALA A 38 0.30 -6.13 -3.73
N ASN A 39 -0.19 -6.84 -2.71
CA ASN A 39 -1.24 -6.36 -1.80
C ASN A 39 -0.78 -6.32 -0.33
N GLY A 40 0.53 -6.21 -0.09
CA GLY A 40 1.09 -6.16 1.26
C GLY A 40 2.03 -7.31 1.59
N ILE A 41 2.28 -7.49 2.89
CA ILE A 41 3.13 -8.55 3.43
C ILE A 41 2.39 -9.88 3.29
N GLN A 42 3.06 -10.85 2.68
CA GLN A 42 2.53 -12.21 2.44
C GLN A 42 3.10 -13.23 3.41
N ASP A 43 4.32 -12.97 3.93
CA ASP A 43 5.07 -13.92 4.74
C ASP A 43 6.19 -13.19 5.48
N TYR A 44 6.94 -13.92 6.32
CA TYR A 44 8.17 -13.45 6.96
C TYR A 44 9.30 -14.43 6.68
N VAL A 45 10.48 -13.91 6.27
CA VAL A 45 11.63 -14.70 5.84
C VAL A 45 12.90 -14.33 6.61
N ASN A 46 13.89 -15.22 6.58
CA ASN A 46 15.13 -15.11 7.35
C ASN A 46 16.19 -14.18 6.72
N ASP A 47 15.95 -13.68 5.51
CA ASP A 47 16.87 -12.82 4.80
C ASP A 47 16.12 -11.66 4.11
N TYR A 48 16.85 -10.64 3.61
CA TYR A 48 16.30 -9.46 2.98
C TYR A 48 17.08 -9.08 1.73
N ILE A 49 16.43 -8.37 0.79
CA ILE A 49 17.05 -7.84 -0.42
C ILE A 49 17.22 -6.32 -0.32
N PHE A 50 16.30 -5.66 0.37
CA PHE A 50 16.26 -4.21 0.51
C PHE A 50 16.41 -3.82 1.98
N ASP A 51 17.07 -2.68 2.22
CA ASP A 51 17.15 -2.00 3.52
C ASP A 51 17.03 -0.50 3.23
N ASP A 52 15.82 -0.06 2.93
CA ASP A 52 15.53 1.29 2.42
C ASP A 52 14.10 1.72 2.75
N ASP A 53 13.82 3.01 2.53
CA ASP A 53 12.45 3.55 2.50
C ASP A 53 11.88 3.46 1.07
N LEU A 54 10.94 2.56 0.86
CA LEU A 54 10.40 2.18 -0.45
C LEU A 54 8.90 2.35 -0.54
N VAL A 55 8.41 2.57 -1.74
CA VAL A 55 7.00 2.40 -2.10
C VAL A 55 6.87 1.20 -3.01
N LEU A 56 6.04 0.25 -2.60
CA LEU A 56 5.69 -0.91 -3.40
C LEU A 56 4.36 -0.63 -4.11
N LEU A 57 4.39 -0.70 -5.45
CA LEU A 57 3.22 -0.51 -6.32
C LEU A 57 2.87 -1.85 -6.96
N ALA A 58 1.62 -2.27 -6.86
CA ALA A 58 1.17 -3.53 -7.44
C ALA A 58 1.52 -3.63 -8.94
N GLU A 59 2.15 -4.73 -9.33
CA GLU A 59 2.41 -5.08 -10.73
C GLU A 59 1.36 -6.04 -11.26
N ASP A 60 1.05 -7.10 -10.51
CA ASP A 60 0.23 -8.21 -10.95
C ASP A 60 -0.72 -8.67 -9.83
N GLY A 61 -2.01 -8.77 -10.16
CA GLY A 61 -3.03 -9.18 -9.18
C GLY A 61 -3.28 -8.16 -8.08
N GLY A 62 -2.96 -6.88 -8.30
CA GLY A 62 -3.24 -5.78 -7.38
C GLY A 62 -4.72 -5.39 -7.33
N ASN A 63 -5.07 -4.56 -6.35
CA ASN A 63 -6.43 -4.07 -6.12
C ASN A 63 -6.86 -2.97 -7.12
N PHE A 64 -6.47 -3.10 -8.40
CA PHE A 64 -6.71 -2.11 -9.43
C PHE A 64 -8.20 -1.76 -9.61
N GLY A 65 -8.53 -0.49 -9.49
CA GLY A 65 -9.90 0.03 -9.60
C GLY A 65 -10.71 -0.10 -8.31
N SER A 66 -10.13 -0.62 -7.22
CA SER A 66 -10.77 -0.59 -5.90
C SER A 66 -10.75 0.82 -5.32
N LYS A 67 -11.86 1.22 -4.67
CA LYS A 67 -11.95 2.48 -3.90
C LYS A 67 -11.51 2.31 -2.44
N ASP A 68 -11.50 1.08 -1.94
CA ASP A 68 -11.29 0.77 -0.52
C ASP A 68 -9.94 0.11 -0.24
N LYS A 69 -9.34 -0.50 -1.26
CA LYS A 69 -8.08 -1.22 -1.13
C LYS A 69 -6.98 -0.55 -1.97
N PRO A 70 -5.87 -0.14 -1.36
CA PRO A 70 -4.80 0.54 -2.08
C PRO A 70 -4.07 -0.40 -3.04
N ILE A 71 -3.47 0.19 -4.08
CA ILE A 71 -2.58 -0.50 -5.02
C ILE A 71 -1.10 -0.25 -4.71
N ALA A 72 -0.81 0.63 -3.77
CA ALA A 72 0.54 0.94 -3.32
C ALA A 72 0.60 1.02 -1.80
N TYR A 73 1.74 0.69 -1.22
CA TYR A 73 2.01 0.81 0.21
C TYR A 73 3.49 1.06 0.48
N ARG A 74 3.77 1.64 1.65
CA ARG A 74 5.13 1.92 2.09
C ARG A 74 5.74 0.72 2.81
N VAL A 75 7.05 0.50 2.60
CA VAL A 75 7.90 -0.38 3.40
C VAL A 75 9.15 0.37 3.82
N SER A 76 9.60 0.20 5.05
CA SER A 76 10.81 0.82 5.61
C SER A 76 11.72 -0.24 6.18
N GLY A 77 13.03 -0.05 5.99
CA GLY A 77 14.05 -0.97 6.48
C GLY A 77 14.09 -2.29 5.72
N LYS A 78 14.50 -3.34 6.41
CA LYS A 78 14.81 -4.64 5.82
C LYS A 78 13.57 -5.37 5.34
N CYS A 79 13.53 -5.70 4.04
CA CYS A 79 12.43 -6.45 3.44
C CYS A 79 12.87 -7.27 2.23
N TRP A 80 12.06 -8.27 1.88
CA TRP A 80 12.15 -9.04 0.66
C TRP A 80 10.94 -8.76 -0.23
N VAL A 81 11.14 -8.47 -1.50
CA VAL A 81 10.04 -8.17 -2.43
C VAL A 81 10.02 -9.18 -3.57
N ASN A 82 8.84 -9.73 -3.84
CA ASN A 82 8.61 -10.65 -4.95
C ASN A 82 8.33 -9.90 -6.27
N ASN A 83 8.08 -10.65 -7.35
CA ASN A 83 7.84 -10.11 -8.68
C ASN A 83 6.41 -9.62 -8.94
N HIS A 84 5.55 -9.53 -7.91
CA HIS A 84 4.17 -9.03 -8.05
C HIS A 84 4.00 -7.56 -7.66
N ALA A 85 5.06 -6.91 -7.19
CA ALA A 85 5.07 -5.49 -6.88
C ALA A 85 6.29 -4.79 -7.50
N HIS A 86 6.08 -3.64 -8.12
CA HIS A 86 7.15 -2.72 -8.50
C HIS A 86 7.78 -2.10 -7.26
N VAL A 87 9.09 -1.95 -7.26
CA VAL A 87 9.87 -1.37 -6.15
C VAL A 87 10.33 0.02 -6.54
N LEU A 88 9.79 1.03 -5.89
CA LEU A 88 10.05 2.44 -6.16
C LEU A 88 10.81 3.07 -4.99
N LYS A 89 11.98 3.64 -5.29
CA LYS A 89 12.73 4.47 -4.36
C LYS A 89 12.60 5.94 -4.79
N PRO A 90 12.03 6.83 -3.96
CA PRO A 90 11.91 8.24 -4.33
C PRO A 90 13.31 8.86 -4.44
N ARG A 91 13.48 9.75 -5.42
CA ARG A 91 14.69 10.55 -5.56
C ARG A 91 14.65 11.76 -4.63
N GLU A 92 15.76 12.45 -4.53
CA GLU A 92 15.91 13.68 -3.74
C GLU A 92 14.79 14.70 -4.07
N GLY A 93 14.23 15.32 -3.04
CA GLY A 93 13.13 16.27 -3.17
C GLY A 93 11.73 15.65 -3.22
N LEU A 94 11.61 14.31 -3.23
CA LEU A 94 10.33 13.60 -3.15
C LEU A 94 10.22 12.81 -1.83
N ASN A 95 9.26 13.19 -0.99
CA ASN A 95 9.00 12.48 0.26
C ASN A 95 8.35 11.11 -0.02
N VAL A 96 8.79 10.06 0.66
CA VAL A 96 8.34 8.68 0.43
C VAL A 96 6.86 8.48 0.76
N ASP A 97 6.36 9.10 1.84
CA ASP A 97 4.94 8.99 2.21
C ASP A 97 4.05 9.76 1.23
N TYR A 98 4.53 10.93 0.75
CA TYR A 98 3.85 11.69 -0.28
C TYR A 98 3.75 10.89 -1.59
N LEU A 99 4.82 10.23 -2.01
CA LEU A 99 4.81 9.31 -3.14
C LEU A 99 3.80 8.18 -2.92
N CYS A 100 3.84 7.54 -1.77
CA CYS A 100 2.93 6.45 -1.42
C CYS A 100 1.47 6.90 -1.53
N TYR A 101 1.10 8.01 -0.88
CA TYR A 101 -0.27 8.55 -0.94
C TYR A 101 -0.69 8.97 -2.35
N SER A 102 0.24 9.47 -3.17
CA SER A 102 -0.03 9.81 -4.57
C SER A 102 -0.36 8.59 -5.43
N LEU A 103 0.08 7.39 -5.03
CA LEU A 103 -0.09 6.14 -5.77
C LEU A 103 -1.17 5.21 -5.19
N MET A 104 -1.48 5.29 -3.89
CA MET A 104 -2.38 4.33 -3.20
C MET A 104 -3.70 4.09 -3.93
N TYR A 105 -4.31 5.15 -4.44
CA TYR A 105 -5.60 5.11 -5.14
C TYR A 105 -5.52 5.77 -6.52
N TYR A 106 -4.36 5.64 -7.17
CA TYR A 106 -4.17 6.18 -8.51
C TYR A 106 -5.13 5.52 -9.50
N ASP A 107 -5.77 6.33 -10.34
CA ASP A 107 -6.63 5.80 -11.39
C ASP A 107 -5.79 5.11 -12.46
N THR A 108 -5.88 3.79 -12.49
CA THR A 108 -5.14 2.94 -13.43
C THR A 108 -5.94 2.57 -14.69
N LYS A 109 -7.09 3.21 -14.91
CA LYS A 109 -7.92 2.98 -16.09
C LYS A 109 -7.09 3.25 -17.37
N GLY A 110 -7.08 2.27 -18.27
CA GLY A 110 -6.28 2.34 -19.50
C GLY A 110 -4.78 2.02 -19.33
N LEU A 111 -4.28 1.84 -18.09
CA LEU A 111 -2.90 1.47 -17.81
C LEU A 111 -2.72 -0.02 -17.52
N VAL A 112 -3.76 -0.65 -16.97
CA VAL A 112 -3.70 -2.08 -16.63
C VAL A 112 -4.33 -2.93 -17.74
N ASN A 113 -3.69 -4.05 -18.01
CA ASN A 113 -4.10 -5.04 -19.00
C ASN A 113 -4.47 -6.36 -18.30
N GLY A 114 -5.17 -7.25 -19.00
CA GLY A 114 -5.56 -8.58 -18.54
C GLY A 114 -7.03 -8.68 -18.14
N ALA A 115 -7.71 -9.69 -18.66
CA ALA A 115 -9.13 -9.94 -18.40
C ALA A 115 -9.34 -10.58 -17.00
N THR A 116 -8.59 -11.64 -16.69
CA THR A 116 -8.74 -12.40 -15.45
C THR A 116 -7.82 -11.85 -14.34
N ARG A 117 -6.61 -11.47 -14.70
CA ARG A 117 -5.61 -10.95 -13.77
C ARG A 117 -5.02 -9.66 -14.33
N LYS A 118 -5.41 -8.55 -13.74
CA LYS A 118 -4.96 -7.22 -14.15
C LYS A 118 -3.47 -7.06 -13.85
N LYS A 119 -2.73 -6.51 -14.82
CA LYS A 119 -1.30 -6.26 -14.71
C LYS A 119 -0.96 -4.83 -15.11
N LEU A 120 -0.20 -4.14 -14.28
CA LEU A 120 0.44 -2.87 -14.55
C LEU A 120 1.89 -3.15 -14.96
N THR A 121 2.19 -3.07 -16.25
CA THR A 121 3.55 -3.31 -16.75
C THR A 121 4.46 -2.10 -16.50
N GLN A 122 5.78 -2.29 -16.51
CA GLN A 122 6.75 -1.19 -16.43
C GLN A 122 6.54 -0.16 -17.56
N THR A 123 6.16 -0.61 -18.75
CA THR A 123 5.85 0.27 -19.90
C THR A 123 4.62 1.13 -19.60
N ALA A 124 3.56 0.55 -19.06
CA ALA A 124 2.35 1.28 -18.67
C ALA A 124 2.62 2.25 -17.50
N MET A 125 3.45 1.85 -16.54
CA MET A 125 3.83 2.67 -15.39
C MET A 125 4.56 3.96 -15.79
N LYS A 126 5.26 4.01 -16.93
CA LYS A 126 5.89 5.23 -17.46
C LYS A 126 4.86 6.35 -17.72
N ASN A 127 3.59 6.00 -17.94
CA ASN A 127 2.51 6.95 -18.18
C ASN A 127 1.89 7.51 -16.90
N ILE A 128 2.24 6.96 -15.73
CA ILE A 128 1.81 7.50 -14.44
C ILE A 128 2.50 8.84 -14.22
N LYS A 129 1.69 9.87 -13.94
CA LYS A 129 2.18 11.21 -13.61
C LYS A 129 1.69 11.61 -12.24
N ILE A 130 2.62 12.01 -11.37
CA ILE A 130 2.32 12.48 -10.02
C ILE A 130 2.55 13.98 -9.90
N PRO A 131 1.75 14.68 -9.07
CA PRO A 131 1.97 16.09 -8.79
C PRO A 131 3.24 16.29 -7.97
N ILE A 132 4.10 17.21 -8.37
CA ILE A 132 5.31 17.56 -7.62
C ILE A 132 5.14 18.94 -7.04
N LEU A 133 5.16 18.99 -5.72
CA LEU A 133 5.09 20.20 -4.90
C LEU A 133 6.45 20.48 -4.26
N ALA A 134 6.63 21.70 -3.75
CA ALA A 134 7.78 21.99 -2.88
C ALA A 134 7.79 21.02 -1.68
N TYR A 135 8.97 20.58 -1.26
CA TYR A 135 9.12 19.54 -0.23
C TYR A 135 8.35 19.83 1.06
N ASN A 136 8.37 21.09 1.52
CA ASN A 136 7.60 21.50 2.70
C ASN A 136 6.08 21.36 2.53
N GLU A 137 5.55 21.55 1.32
CA GLU A 137 4.14 21.35 1.03
C GLU A 137 3.79 19.84 1.01
N GLN A 138 4.68 19.01 0.48
CA GLN A 138 4.54 17.55 0.57
C GLN A 138 4.43 17.11 2.04
N LEU A 139 5.31 17.59 2.93
CA LEU A 139 5.28 17.28 4.36
C LEU A 139 3.97 17.72 5.04
N LYS A 140 3.44 18.90 4.68
CA LYS A 140 2.15 19.36 5.21
C LYS A 140 1.01 18.42 4.80
N ILE A 141 1.00 17.97 3.54
CA ILE A 141 0.01 17.03 3.03
C ILE A 141 0.11 15.70 3.76
N VAL A 142 1.32 15.14 3.88
CA VAL A 142 1.58 13.89 4.60
C VAL A 142 1.05 13.95 6.02
N LYS A 143 1.37 15.02 6.76
CA LYS A 143 0.86 15.21 8.14
C LYS A 143 -0.67 15.24 8.20
N ARG A 144 -1.32 15.96 7.29
CA ARG A 144 -2.80 16.03 7.24
C ARG A 144 -3.43 14.67 6.95
N ILE A 145 -2.89 13.93 5.97
CA ILE A 145 -3.39 12.59 5.63
C ILE A 145 -3.18 11.63 6.82
N ALA A 146 -2.03 11.68 7.49
CA ALA A 146 -1.74 10.83 8.64
C ALA A 146 -2.76 11.07 9.78
N VAL A 147 -3.09 12.33 10.09
CA VAL A 147 -4.11 12.66 11.08
C VAL A 147 -5.48 12.10 10.70
N VAL A 148 -5.92 12.32 9.46
CA VAL A 148 -7.21 11.81 8.97
C VAL A 148 -7.24 10.28 8.99
N SER A 149 -6.16 9.62 8.57
CA SER A 149 -6.06 8.15 8.60
C SER A 149 -6.16 7.60 10.02
N THR A 150 -5.50 8.25 10.99
CA THR A 150 -5.59 7.89 12.41
C THR A 150 -7.02 8.04 12.92
N LEU A 151 -7.69 9.13 12.59
CA LEU A 151 -9.09 9.34 12.98
C LEU A 151 -10.02 8.28 12.40
N ILE A 152 -9.86 7.95 11.11
CA ILE A 152 -10.65 6.90 10.45
C ILE A 152 -10.42 5.54 11.14
N ASN A 153 -9.18 5.19 11.44
CA ASN A 153 -8.86 3.91 12.09
C ASN A 153 -9.43 3.85 13.51
N ASN A 154 -9.37 4.93 14.27
CA ASN A 154 -9.97 5.01 15.60
C ASN A 154 -11.49 4.81 15.52
N ARG A 155 -12.17 5.48 14.59
CA ARG A 155 -13.62 5.33 14.40
C ARG A 155 -14.03 3.92 13.97
N LYS A 156 -13.25 3.28 13.08
CA LYS A 156 -13.49 1.88 12.72
C LYS A 156 -13.37 0.95 13.94
N LYS A 157 -12.37 1.18 14.79
CA LYS A 157 -12.18 0.41 16.03
C LYS A 157 -13.34 0.63 17.00
N GLU A 158 -13.78 1.88 17.20
CA GLU A 158 -14.94 2.20 18.03
C GLU A 158 -16.21 1.50 17.54
N LEU A 159 -16.47 1.52 16.23
CA LEU A 159 -17.61 0.82 15.63
C LEU A 159 -17.54 -0.69 15.89
N GLY A 160 -16.37 -1.30 15.72
CA GLY A 160 -16.19 -2.73 16.02
C GLY A 160 -16.50 -3.06 17.49
N LEU A 161 -16.04 -2.23 18.44
CA LEU A 161 -16.34 -2.42 19.86
C LEU A 161 -17.84 -2.24 20.18
N LEU A 162 -18.51 -1.33 19.51
CA LEU A 162 -19.96 -1.16 19.64
C LEU A 162 -20.73 -2.37 19.10
N ASP A 163 -20.31 -2.93 17.96
CA ASP A 163 -20.92 -4.13 17.41
C ASP A 163 -20.75 -5.34 18.35
N GLU A 164 -19.58 -5.49 18.97
CA GLU A 164 -19.34 -6.53 19.98
C GLU A 164 -20.22 -6.32 21.21
N LEU A 165 -20.35 -5.09 21.69
CA LEU A 165 -21.21 -4.75 22.83
C LEU A 165 -22.68 -5.08 22.54
N VAL A 166 -23.19 -4.70 21.36
CA VAL A 166 -24.57 -5.00 20.94
C VAL A 166 -24.80 -6.52 20.89
N LYS A 167 -23.89 -7.29 20.27
CA LYS A 167 -23.97 -8.76 20.24
C LYS A 167 -23.99 -9.36 21.65
N SER A 168 -23.13 -8.91 22.54
CA SER A 168 -23.04 -9.37 23.92
C SER A 168 -24.36 -9.10 24.69
N ARG A 169 -24.94 -7.89 24.53
CA ARG A 169 -26.19 -7.52 25.18
C ARG A 169 -27.38 -8.33 24.66
N LEU A 170 -27.48 -8.52 23.34
CA LEU A 170 -28.52 -9.34 22.72
C LEU A 170 -28.44 -10.79 23.21
N PHE A 171 -27.22 -11.38 23.24
CA PHE A 171 -27.02 -12.73 23.75
C PHE A 171 -27.43 -12.89 25.21
N SER A 172 -27.06 -11.93 26.07
CA SER A 172 -27.47 -11.92 27.48
C SER A 172 -28.98 -11.81 27.65
N ALA A 173 -29.65 -10.99 26.84
CA ALA A 173 -31.10 -10.83 26.88
C ALA A 173 -31.84 -12.12 26.46
N VAL A 174 -31.36 -12.83 25.43
CA VAL A 174 -31.94 -14.10 24.98
C VAL A 174 -31.83 -15.17 26.07
N ILE A 175 -30.67 -15.33 26.73
CA ILE A 175 -30.50 -16.30 27.82
C ILE A 175 -31.43 -16.01 28.99
N GLN A 176 -31.67 -14.74 29.31
CA GLN A 176 -32.60 -14.40 30.42
C GLN A 176 -34.06 -14.76 30.11
N VAL A 177 -34.45 -14.80 28.84
CA VAL A 177 -35.82 -15.21 28.43
C VAL A 177 -36.00 -16.73 28.48
N GLU A 178 -34.95 -17.54 28.26
CA GLU A 178 -35.02 -19.00 28.29
C GLU A 178 -35.00 -19.56 29.73
N VAL A 179 -34.65 -18.78 30.73
CA VAL A 179 -34.53 -19.21 32.14
C VAL A 179 -35.74 -18.74 33.01
N ALA A 180 -36.65 -17.95 32.43
CA ALA A 180 -37.85 -17.43 33.09
C ALA A 180 -39.10 -18.21 32.63
#